data_563b3fd32563b8a96b809e301532662c
#
_entry.id   563b3fd32563b8a96b809e301532662c
#
_cell.length_a   1.000
_cell.length_b   1.000
_cell.length_c   1.000
_cell.angle_alpha   90.00
_cell.angle_beta   90.00
_cell.angle_gamma   90.00
#
_symmetry.space_group_name_H-M   'P 1'
#
loop_
_entity.id
_entity.type
_entity.pdbx_description
1 polymer ?
#
loop_
_entity_poly.entity_id
_entity_poly.type
_entity_poly.pdbx_seq_one_letter_code
_entity_poly.pdbx_strand_id
1 'polypeptide(L)'
;IVLIVTNVIAVILETVDQISEAYSDFFFVFELFSVAIFSIEYLMRLWTIVDGPNANFRAPVAGRLRYALTPMALIDIAAILPFYLSVFIGIDLRFMRVFRLLRLLKLTRYSTAMHMLGATLYTQRRALLAALMIVFMTLILTSSVIYLFEKDAQPEAFGSIPEAMWWGLATLTTVGYGDIYPITLVGKIFGSIVMILGIGIFALPVGILATGFAEEIRKREFVASWRMVASVPFFAFLDALKISEIADLLELKRVPADFLIINEGDPA
;
A
#
# COMPACT_ATOMS: atom_id res chain seq x y z
N ILE A 1 8.06 3.07 -16.02
CA ILE A 1 8.64 2.51 -14.79
C ILE A 1 10.07 3.01 -14.62
N VAL A 2 10.97 2.81 -15.58
CA VAL A 2 12.37 3.23 -15.51
C VAL A 2 12.48 4.70 -15.10
N LEU A 3 11.77 5.62 -15.75
CA LEU A 3 11.79 7.04 -15.44
C LEU A 3 11.37 7.34 -13.99
N ILE A 4 10.38 6.61 -13.44
CA ILE A 4 9.94 6.77 -12.04
C ILE A 4 11.09 6.37 -11.10
N VAL A 5 11.69 5.21 -11.33
CA VAL A 5 12.80 4.71 -10.48
C VAL A 5 14.00 5.64 -10.54
N THR A 6 14.41 6.08 -11.74
CA THR A 6 15.53 7.01 -11.92
C THR A 6 15.27 8.34 -11.22
N ASN A 7 14.02 8.85 -11.28
CA ASN A 7 13.63 10.06 -10.54
C ASN A 7 13.77 9.91 -9.03
N VAL A 8 13.37 8.77 -8.48
CA VAL A 8 13.49 8.51 -7.04
C VAL A 8 14.96 8.49 -6.64
N ILE A 9 15.80 7.80 -7.43
CA ILE A 9 17.24 7.77 -7.19
C ILE A 9 17.81 9.21 -7.25
N ALA A 10 17.42 10.01 -8.25
CA ALA A 10 17.84 11.39 -8.37
C ALA A 10 17.47 12.23 -7.14
N VAL A 11 16.22 12.11 -6.64
CA VAL A 11 15.77 12.83 -5.43
C VAL A 11 16.57 12.38 -4.20
N ILE A 12 16.87 11.09 -4.06
CA ILE A 12 17.70 10.58 -2.95
C ILE A 12 19.11 11.17 -3.04
N LEU A 13 19.74 11.16 -4.21
CA LEU A 13 21.06 11.71 -4.41
C LEU A 13 21.11 13.24 -4.18
N GLU A 14 20.05 13.96 -4.56
CA GLU A 14 19.90 15.40 -4.33
C GLU A 14 19.83 15.76 -2.83
N THR A 15 19.57 14.81 -1.93
CA THR A 15 19.64 15.05 -0.48
C THR A 15 21.07 15.09 0.08
N VAL A 16 22.05 14.63 -0.68
CA VAL A 16 23.47 14.67 -0.31
C VAL A 16 24.04 16.00 -0.76
N ASP A 17 24.38 16.89 0.17
CA ASP A 17 24.79 18.28 -0.12
C ASP A 17 25.91 18.36 -1.15
N GLN A 18 26.95 17.55 -1.03
CA GLN A 18 28.09 17.53 -1.96
C GLN A 18 27.67 17.19 -3.40
N ILE A 19 26.73 16.27 -3.58
CA ILE A 19 26.23 15.85 -4.89
C ILE A 19 25.25 16.91 -5.42
N SER A 20 24.40 17.43 -4.56
CA SER A 20 23.40 18.45 -4.91
C SER A 20 24.07 19.73 -5.42
N GLU A 21 25.14 20.18 -4.77
CA GLU A 21 25.90 21.37 -5.18
C GLU A 21 26.68 21.15 -6.48
N ALA A 22 27.31 19.98 -6.64
CA ALA A 22 28.11 19.69 -7.83
C ALA A 22 27.26 19.47 -9.11
N TYR A 23 26.02 18.98 -8.98
CA TYR A 23 25.17 18.59 -10.10
C TYR A 23 23.77 19.26 -10.08
N SER A 24 23.64 20.44 -9.49
CA SER A 24 22.37 21.15 -9.32
C SER A 24 21.63 21.37 -10.65
N ASP A 25 22.34 21.80 -11.70
CA ASP A 25 21.77 22.05 -13.01
C ASP A 25 21.26 20.77 -13.67
N PHE A 26 21.99 19.66 -13.50
CA PHE A 26 21.57 18.36 -14.01
C PHE A 26 20.28 17.91 -13.33
N PHE A 27 20.18 17.98 -12.01
CA PHE A 27 18.98 17.60 -11.28
C PHE A 27 17.77 18.46 -11.67
N PHE A 28 17.97 19.76 -11.83
CA PHE A 28 16.90 20.66 -12.27
C PHE A 28 16.40 20.35 -13.68
N VAL A 29 17.30 20.16 -14.65
CA VAL A 29 16.92 19.81 -16.03
C VAL A 29 16.25 18.42 -16.08
N PHE A 30 16.77 17.46 -15.35
CA PHE A 30 16.19 16.11 -15.26
C PHE A 30 14.81 16.12 -14.61
N GLU A 31 14.59 16.95 -13.58
CA GLU A 31 13.30 17.12 -12.98
C GLU A 31 12.29 17.75 -13.95
N LEU A 32 12.68 18.85 -14.60
CA LEU A 32 11.84 19.52 -15.59
C LEU A 32 11.41 18.56 -16.70
N PHE A 33 12.35 17.80 -17.25
CA PHE A 33 12.08 16.77 -18.26
C PHE A 33 11.08 15.73 -17.76
N SER A 34 11.28 15.22 -16.56
CA SER A 34 10.44 14.19 -15.98
C SER A 34 9.03 14.68 -15.69
N VAL A 35 8.91 15.90 -15.14
CA VAL A 35 7.60 16.53 -14.87
C VAL A 35 6.87 16.80 -16.18
N ALA A 36 7.56 17.23 -17.24
CA ALA A 36 6.97 17.42 -18.55
C ALA A 36 6.37 16.11 -19.10
N ILE A 37 7.13 15.01 -19.04
CA ILE A 37 6.63 13.68 -19.46
C ILE A 37 5.42 13.26 -18.64
N PHE A 38 5.47 13.37 -17.31
CA PHE A 38 4.36 12.96 -16.45
C PHE A 38 3.13 13.84 -16.64
N SER A 39 3.31 15.13 -16.91
CA SER A 39 2.21 16.05 -17.22
C SER A 39 1.55 15.71 -18.56
N ILE A 40 2.35 15.44 -19.59
CA ILE A 40 1.84 14.99 -20.89
C ILE A 40 1.08 13.66 -20.73
N GLU A 41 1.66 12.69 -20.02
CA GLU A 41 1.03 11.41 -19.72
C GLU A 41 -0.34 11.59 -19.04
N TYR A 42 -0.42 12.47 -18.03
CA TYR A 42 -1.66 12.77 -17.33
C TYR A 42 -2.70 13.41 -18.25
N LEU A 43 -2.29 14.42 -19.03
CA LEU A 43 -3.18 15.12 -19.97
C LEU A 43 -3.70 14.19 -21.07
N MET A 44 -2.86 13.32 -21.61
CA MET A 44 -3.27 12.32 -22.60
C MET A 44 -4.29 11.34 -22.01
N ARG A 45 -4.09 10.87 -20.78
CA ARG A 45 -5.05 10.02 -20.09
C ARG A 45 -6.39 10.73 -19.87
N LEU A 46 -6.34 11.99 -19.43
CA LEU A 46 -7.54 12.80 -19.23
C LEU A 46 -8.30 13.04 -20.56
N TRP A 47 -7.56 13.16 -21.65
CA TRP A 47 -8.15 13.33 -22.98
C TRP A 47 -8.83 12.04 -23.46
N THR A 48 -8.14 10.92 -23.41
CA THR A 48 -8.56 9.63 -23.99
C THR A 48 -9.58 8.87 -23.14
N ILE A 49 -9.77 9.22 -21.87
CA ILE A 49 -10.66 8.48 -20.96
C ILE A 49 -12.11 8.42 -21.43
N VAL A 50 -12.55 9.43 -22.18
CA VAL A 50 -13.93 9.54 -22.70
C VAL A 50 -14.23 8.47 -23.75
N ASP A 51 -13.19 8.05 -24.51
CA ASP A 51 -13.28 7.04 -25.56
C ASP A 51 -13.11 5.62 -25.00
N GLY A 52 -12.85 5.52 -23.70
CA GLY A 52 -12.62 4.24 -23.01
C GLY A 52 -13.90 3.40 -22.85
N PRO A 53 -13.73 2.11 -22.50
CA PRO A 53 -14.85 1.16 -22.38
C PRO A 53 -15.77 1.46 -21.18
N ASN A 54 -15.31 2.27 -20.22
CA ASN A 54 -16.06 2.54 -18.99
C ASN A 54 -17.13 3.61 -19.21
N ALA A 55 -18.39 3.21 -19.16
CA ALA A 55 -19.55 4.09 -19.37
C ALA A 55 -19.60 5.31 -18.42
N ASN A 56 -19.02 5.19 -17.22
CA ASN A 56 -19.00 6.26 -16.23
C ASN A 56 -18.20 7.50 -16.64
N PHE A 57 -17.29 7.37 -17.62
CA PHE A 57 -16.39 8.42 -18.07
C PHE A 57 -16.70 8.97 -19.47
N ARG A 58 -17.78 8.51 -20.13
CA ARG A 58 -18.13 8.91 -21.49
C ARG A 58 -18.57 10.38 -21.65
N ALA A 59 -19.00 11.03 -20.56
CA ALA A 59 -19.38 12.43 -20.63
C ALA A 59 -18.15 13.33 -20.85
N PRO A 60 -18.17 14.27 -21.84
CA PRO A 60 -16.95 14.97 -22.26
C PRO A 60 -16.31 15.83 -21.16
N VAL A 61 -17.09 16.46 -20.31
CA VAL A 61 -16.58 17.28 -19.19
C VAL A 61 -16.72 16.54 -17.86
N ALA A 62 -17.93 16.08 -17.53
CA ALA A 62 -18.20 15.41 -16.26
C ALA A 62 -17.42 14.08 -16.13
N GLY A 63 -17.19 13.36 -17.23
CA GLY A 63 -16.40 12.13 -17.25
C GLY A 63 -14.93 12.39 -16.94
N ARG A 64 -14.34 13.42 -17.52
CA ARG A 64 -12.96 13.84 -17.24
C ARG A 64 -12.78 14.29 -15.80
N LEU A 65 -13.72 15.10 -15.28
CA LEU A 65 -13.68 15.55 -13.89
C LEU A 65 -13.82 14.37 -12.91
N ARG A 66 -14.74 13.43 -13.20
CA ARG A 66 -14.88 12.21 -12.41
C ARG A 66 -13.62 11.34 -12.44
N TYR A 67 -12.98 11.23 -13.61
CA TYR A 67 -11.70 10.52 -13.73
C TYR A 67 -10.60 11.21 -12.92
N ALA A 68 -10.48 12.54 -12.99
CA ALA A 68 -9.48 13.31 -12.26
C ALA A 68 -9.56 13.11 -10.74
N LEU A 69 -10.74 12.78 -10.21
CA LEU A 69 -10.98 12.48 -8.80
C LEU A 69 -10.78 10.99 -8.45
N THR A 70 -10.43 10.14 -9.41
CA THR A 70 -10.10 8.74 -9.11
C THR A 70 -8.77 8.63 -8.36
N PRO A 71 -8.58 7.62 -7.47
CA PRO A 71 -7.33 7.44 -6.75
C PRO A 71 -6.10 7.38 -7.66
N MET A 72 -6.22 6.72 -8.82
CA MET A 72 -5.13 6.61 -9.79
C MET A 72 -4.78 7.93 -10.47
N ALA A 73 -5.76 8.78 -10.75
CA ALA A 73 -5.51 10.11 -11.31
C ALA A 73 -4.96 11.08 -10.26
N LEU A 74 -5.40 10.95 -9.00
CA LEU A 74 -4.85 11.72 -7.88
C LEU A 74 -3.38 11.38 -7.61
N ILE A 75 -2.98 10.12 -7.77
CA ILE A 75 -1.57 9.70 -7.72
C ILE A 75 -0.76 10.36 -8.85
N ASP A 76 -1.30 10.43 -10.07
CA ASP A 76 -0.62 11.10 -11.18
C ASP A 76 -0.46 12.61 -10.90
N ILE A 77 -1.48 13.27 -10.34
CA ILE A 77 -1.40 14.68 -9.93
C ILE A 77 -0.37 14.85 -8.80
N ALA A 78 -0.41 14.02 -7.76
CA ALA A 78 0.51 14.09 -6.63
C ALA A 78 1.98 13.94 -7.06
N ALA A 79 2.26 13.24 -8.16
CA ALA A 79 3.60 13.08 -8.69
C ALA A 79 4.18 14.35 -9.34
N ILE A 80 3.33 15.24 -9.87
CA ILE A 80 3.73 16.48 -10.57
C ILE A 80 3.49 17.73 -9.72
N LEU A 81 2.55 17.68 -8.78
CA LEU A 81 2.09 18.79 -7.96
C LEU A 81 3.23 19.51 -7.21
N PRO A 82 4.19 18.81 -6.55
CA PRO A 82 5.27 19.47 -5.81
C PRO A 82 6.09 20.43 -6.66
N PHE A 83 6.37 20.07 -7.91
CA PHE A 83 7.08 20.92 -8.84
C PHE A 83 6.31 22.22 -9.14
N TYR A 84 5.03 22.08 -9.49
CA TYR A 84 4.21 23.25 -9.79
C TYR A 84 4.00 24.16 -8.57
N LEU A 85 3.82 23.58 -7.38
CA LEU A 85 3.72 24.36 -6.13
C LEU A 85 5.01 25.12 -5.83
N SER A 86 6.19 24.52 -6.06
CA SER A 86 7.47 25.20 -5.84
C SER A 86 7.69 26.38 -6.80
N VAL A 87 7.27 26.24 -8.07
CA VAL A 87 7.44 27.26 -9.10
C VAL A 87 6.44 28.43 -8.92
N PHE A 88 5.15 28.12 -8.64
CA PHE A 88 4.09 29.13 -8.64
C PHE A 88 3.84 29.79 -7.27
N ILE A 89 4.08 29.07 -6.17
CA ILE A 89 3.72 29.54 -4.82
C ILE A 89 4.97 29.94 -4.02
N GLY A 90 6.18 29.59 -4.50
CA GLY A 90 7.43 29.96 -3.82
C GLY A 90 7.63 29.24 -2.48
N ILE A 91 7.00 28.08 -2.28
CA ILE A 91 7.19 27.27 -1.08
C ILE A 91 8.61 26.74 -1.04
N ASP A 92 9.20 26.65 0.16
CA ASP A 92 10.57 26.18 0.38
C ASP A 92 10.85 24.89 -0.40
N LEU A 93 11.79 25.00 -1.34
CA LEU A 93 12.20 23.91 -2.22
C LEU A 93 12.70 22.68 -1.45
N ARG A 94 13.26 22.87 -0.26
CA ARG A 94 13.76 21.76 0.57
C ARG A 94 12.61 20.87 1.05
N PHE A 95 11.52 21.48 1.51
CA PHE A 95 10.33 20.74 1.95
C PHE A 95 9.63 20.05 0.76
N MET A 96 9.49 20.75 -0.37
CA MET A 96 8.90 20.20 -1.58
C MET A 96 9.70 19.02 -2.16
N ARG A 97 11.01 18.95 -1.91
CA ARG A 97 11.87 17.84 -2.35
C ARG A 97 11.38 16.49 -1.82
N VAL A 98 10.98 16.42 -0.56
CA VAL A 98 10.46 15.18 0.04
C VAL A 98 9.14 14.76 -0.63
N PHE A 99 8.27 15.70 -0.96
CA PHE A 99 7.01 15.40 -1.65
C PHE A 99 7.20 14.91 -3.09
N ARG A 100 8.36 15.17 -3.71
CA ARG A 100 8.68 14.58 -5.02
C ARG A 100 8.73 13.05 -4.97
N LEU A 101 9.00 12.45 -3.80
CA LEU A 101 8.93 11.00 -3.59
C LEU A 101 7.52 10.42 -3.77
N LEU A 102 6.45 11.24 -3.74
CA LEU A 102 5.09 10.79 -4.03
C LEU A 102 4.94 10.18 -5.44
N ARG A 103 5.87 10.52 -6.35
CA ARG A 103 5.92 9.87 -7.67
C ARG A 103 6.16 8.35 -7.60
N LEU A 104 6.72 7.82 -6.50
CA LEU A 104 6.78 6.38 -6.24
C LEU A 104 5.40 5.71 -6.28
N LEU A 105 4.36 6.41 -5.83
CA LEU A 105 3.00 5.90 -5.86
C LEU A 105 2.52 5.56 -7.29
N LYS A 106 3.12 6.17 -8.32
CA LYS A 106 2.83 5.79 -9.73
C LYS A 106 3.17 4.33 -10.03
N LEU A 107 4.11 3.72 -9.30
CA LEU A 107 4.44 2.29 -9.46
C LEU A 107 3.26 1.38 -9.11
N THR A 108 2.36 1.82 -8.22
CA THR A 108 1.16 1.05 -7.84
C THR A 108 0.30 0.72 -9.05
N ARG A 109 0.24 1.60 -10.05
CA ARG A 109 -0.53 1.41 -11.28
C ARG A 109 -0.02 0.23 -12.12
N TYR A 110 1.28 -0.06 -12.07
CA TYR A 110 1.92 -1.08 -12.89
C TYR A 110 2.06 -2.43 -12.18
N SER A 111 1.67 -2.49 -10.91
CA SER A 111 1.80 -3.68 -10.08
C SER A 111 0.44 -4.32 -9.81
N THR A 112 0.24 -5.53 -10.32
CA THR A 112 -0.95 -6.36 -10.01
C THR A 112 -1.06 -6.63 -8.51
N ALA A 113 0.08 -6.84 -7.84
CA ALA A 113 0.13 -7.04 -6.39
C ALA A 113 -0.40 -5.82 -5.62
N MET A 114 -0.08 -4.59 -6.07
CA MET A 114 -0.60 -3.37 -5.43
C MET A 114 -2.11 -3.22 -5.62
N HIS A 115 -2.64 -3.61 -6.78
CA HIS A 115 -4.10 -3.64 -6.99
C HIS A 115 -4.77 -4.66 -6.07
N MET A 116 -4.17 -5.84 -5.89
CA MET A 116 -4.67 -6.86 -4.96
C MET A 116 -4.65 -6.35 -3.52
N LEU A 117 -3.53 -5.74 -3.10
CA LEU A 117 -3.42 -5.14 -1.77
C LEU A 117 -4.50 -4.07 -1.53
N GLY A 118 -4.70 -3.19 -2.50
CA GLY A 118 -5.75 -2.17 -2.44
C GLY A 118 -7.16 -2.78 -2.33
N ALA A 119 -7.46 -3.83 -3.10
CA ALA A 119 -8.72 -4.54 -3.03
C ALA A 119 -8.93 -5.21 -1.65
N THR A 120 -7.88 -5.88 -1.12
CA THR A 120 -7.91 -6.50 0.21
C THR A 120 -8.15 -5.47 1.30
N LEU A 121 -7.40 -4.35 1.30
CA LEU A 121 -7.58 -3.26 2.26
C LEU A 121 -9.01 -2.69 2.22
N TYR A 122 -9.56 -2.51 1.04
CA TYR A 122 -10.93 -2.01 0.88
C TYR A 122 -11.97 -3.02 1.39
N THR A 123 -11.81 -4.30 1.06
CA THR A 123 -12.72 -5.36 1.47
C THR A 123 -12.67 -5.58 2.98
N GLN A 124 -11.48 -5.62 3.56
CA GLN A 124 -11.27 -5.89 4.98
C GLN A 124 -11.28 -4.62 5.87
N ARG A 125 -11.59 -3.45 5.32
CA ARG A 125 -11.49 -2.15 6.02
C ARG A 125 -12.22 -2.11 7.37
N ARG A 126 -13.38 -2.76 7.49
CA ARG A 126 -14.15 -2.77 8.74
C ARG A 126 -13.46 -3.60 9.82
N ALA A 127 -12.97 -4.79 9.45
CA ALA A 127 -12.24 -5.65 10.35
C ALA A 127 -10.90 -5.02 10.76
N LEU A 128 -10.18 -4.40 9.80
CA LEU A 128 -8.94 -3.67 10.07
C LEU A 128 -9.17 -2.48 11.01
N LEU A 129 -10.20 -1.69 10.78
CA LEU A 129 -10.53 -0.57 11.67
C LEU A 129 -10.85 -1.07 13.09
N ALA A 130 -11.62 -2.15 13.23
CA ALA A 130 -11.91 -2.75 14.53
C ALA A 130 -10.62 -3.23 15.23
N ALA A 131 -9.73 -3.93 14.50
CA ALA A 131 -8.45 -4.37 15.05
C ALA A 131 -7.55 -3.20 15.47
N LEU A 132 -7.46 -2.16 14.64
CA LEU A 132 -6.70 -0.94 14.97
C LEU A 132 -7.29 -0.20 16.17
N MET A 133 -8.62 -0.16 16.32
CA MET A 133 -9.26 0.38 17.51
C MET A 133 -8.87 -0.40 18.77
N ILE A 134 -8.83 -1.73 18.71
CA ILE A 134 -8.38 -2.57 19.83
C ILE A 134 -6.92 -2.25 20.17
N VAL A 135 -6.03 -2.18 19.18
CA VAL A 135 -4.62 -1.79 19.38
C VAL A 135 -4.53 -0.41 20.04
N PHE A 136 -5.28 0.57 19.55
CA PHE A 136 -5.26 1.93 20.07
C PHE A 136 -5.82 2.02 21.52
N MET A 137 -6.91 1.32 21.82
CA MET A 137 -7.45 1.25 23.17
C MET A 137 -6.45 0.59 24.13
N THR A 138 -5.82 -0.52 23.70
CA THR A 138 -4.78 -1.18 24.48
C THR A 138 -3.59 -0.26 24.72
N LEU A 139 -3.16 0.50 23.70
CA LEU A 139 -2.10 1.48 23.83
C LEU A 139 -2.42 2.53 24.90
N ILE A 140 -3.63 3.11 24.88
CA ILE A 140 -4.03 4.11 25.87
C ILE A 140 -4.06 3.49 27.27
N LEU A 141 -4.66 2.29 27.42
CA LEU A 141 -4.77 1.63 28.73
C LEU A 141 -3.39 1.28 29.30
N THR A 142 -2.52 0.66 28.49
CA THR A 142 -1.17 0.27 28.93
C THR A 142 -0.32 1.49 29.26
N SER A 143 -0.43 2.57 28.48
CA SER A 143 0.29 3.82 28.74
C SER A 143 -0.20 4.53 29.98
N SER A 144 -1.52 4.49 30.24
CA SER A 144 -2.09 5.07 31.45
C SER A 144 -1.64 4.33 32.72
N VAL A 145 -1.57 3.00 32.65
CA VAL A 145 -1.14 2.19 33.79
C VAL A 145 0.37 2.33 34.04
N ILE A 146 1.20 2.28 33.00
CA ILE A 146 2.65 2.43 33.18
C ILE A 146 3.02 3.83 33.65
N TYR A 147 2.32 4.88 33.16
CA TYR A 147 2.45 6.24 33.68
C TYR A 147 2.29 6.29 35.22
N LEU A 148 1.26 5.62 35.76
CA LEU A 148 1.02 5.62 37.23
C LEU A 148 2.17 4.95 38.01
N PHE A 149 2.83 3.95 37.42
CA PHE A 149 3.91 3.21 38.10
C PHE A 149 5.26 3.88 37.99
N GLU A 150 5.52 4.63 36.92
CA GLU A 150 6.83 5.15 36.57
C GLU A 150 6.98 6.66 36.70
N LYS A 151 5.88 7.43 36.76
CA LYS A 151 5.91 8.91 36.74
C LYS A 151 6.78 9.53 37.85
N ASP A 152 6.79 8.92 39.04
CA ASP A 152 7.56 9.44 40.18
C ASP A 152 9.02 9.01 40.11
N ALA A 153 9.32 7.86 39.49
CA ALA A 153 10.67 7.32 39.31
C ALA A 153 11.35 7.90 38.05
N GLN A 154 10.58 8.20 37.02
CA GLN A 154 11.10 8.68 35.70
C GLN A 154 10.18 9.79 35.15
N PRO A 155 10.11 10.97 35.76
CA PRO A 155 9.20 12.04 35.36
C PRO A 155 9.49 12.58 33.95
N GLU A 156 10.73 12.50 33.47
CA GLU A 156 11.10 12.94 32.12
C GLU A 156 10.64 11.96 31.03
N ALA A 157 10.54 10.66 31.34
CA ALA A 157 10.19 9.61 30.40
C ALA A 157 8.71 9.21 30.45
N PHE A 158 8.11 9.28 31.65
CA PHE A 158 6.74 8.89 31.93
C PHE A 158 5.95 9.99 32.66
N GLY A 159 6.29 11.26 32.44
CA GLY A 159 5.65 12.41 33.10
C GLY A 159 4.21 12.67 32.69
N SER A 160 3.80 12.11 31.55
CA SER A 160 2.44 12.18 31.03
C SER A 160 2.03 10.91 30.29
N ILE A 161 0.71 10.70 30.11
CA ILE A 161 0.21 9.57 29.31
C ILE A 161 0.71 9.63 27.85
N PRO A 162 0.73 10.78 27.14
CA PRO A 162 1.31 10.86 25.82
C PRO A 162 2.80 10.46 25.73
N GLU A 163 3.61 10.82 26.73
CA GLU A 163 5.01 10.40 26.81
C GLU A 163 5.12 8.88 27.02
N ALA A 164 4.31 8.32 27.93
CA ALA A 164 4.23 6.88 28.17
C ALA A 164 3.73 6.10 26.90
N MET A 165 2.93 6.73 26.02
CA MET A 165 2.48 6.12 24.78
C MET A 165 3.63 5.82 23.80
N TRP A 166 4.71 6.57 23.84
CA TRP A 166 5.91 6.25 23.06
C TRP A 166 6.45 4.87 23.42
N TRP A 167 6.67 4.63 24.71
CA TRP A 167 7.07 3.30 25.17
C TRP A 167 6.04 2.22 24.87
N GLY A 168 4.76 2.53 25.11
CA GLY A 168 3.64 1.62 24.85
C GLY A 168 3.58 1.20 23.38
N LEU A 169 3.72 2.14 22.45
CA LEU A 169 3.73 1.88 21.03
C LEU A 169 4.94 1.03 20.62
N ALA A 170 6.15 1.42 21.06
CA ALA A 170 7.38 0.68 20.76
C ALA A 170 7.31 -0.77 21.29
N THR A 171 6.69 -0.98 22.44
CA THR A 171 6.54 -2.29 23.07
C THR A 171 5.46 -3.14 22.39
N LEU A 172 4.26 -2.61 22.17
CA LEU A 172 3.15 -3.32 21.54
C LEU A 172 3.47 -3.70 20.09
N THR A 173 4.21 -2.87 19.36
CA THR A 173 4.66 -3.15 17.99
C THR A 173 5.91 -4.03 17.93
N THR A 174 6.46 -4.43 19.06
CA THR A 174 7.68 -5.24 19.18
C THR A 174 8.95 -4.58 18.63
N VAL A 175 8.96 -3.25 18.42
CA VAL A 175 10.12 -2.49 17.94
C VAL A 175 11.17 -2.36 19.04
N GLY A 176 10.75 -1.93 20.27
CA GLY A 176 11.57 -1.90 21.46
C GLY A 176 12.90 -1.16 21.33
N TYR A 177 12.88 0.13 21.02
CA TYR A 177 14.12 0.94 20.86
C TYR A 177 15.05 0.89 22.08
N GLY A 178 14.51 0.68 23.29
CA GLY A 178 15.30 0.61 24.51
C GLY A 178 15.77 1.96 25.04
N ASP A 179 15.29 3.06 24.49
CA ASP A 179 15.53 4.43 24.94
C ASP A 179 14.75 4.76 26.21
N ILE A 180 13.54 4.22 26.32
CA ILE A 180 12.64 4.35 27.49
C ILE A 180 12.13 2.95 27.86
N TYR A 181 12.22 2.59 29.15
CA TYR A 181 11.70 1.32 29.68
C TYR A 181 11.39 1.46 31.17
N PRO A 182 10.45 0.65 31.75
CA PRO A 182 10.13 0.67 33.16
C PRO A 182 11.33 0.29 34.03
N ILE A 183 11.60 1.08 35.10
CA ILE A 183 12.68 0.78 36.07
C ILE A 183 12.14 0.25 37.40
N THR A 184 10.90 0.60 37.76
CA THR A 184 10.29 0.10 39.01
C THR A 184 9.99 -1.40 38.92
N LEU A 185 9.94 -2.09 40.04
CA LEU A 185 9.60 -3.52 40.07
C LEU A 185 8.19 -3.77 39.51
N VAL A 186 7.21 -2.95 39.90
CA VAL A 186 5.81 -3.06 39.46
C VAL A 186 5.71 -2.75 37.96
N GLY A 187 6.40 -1.70 37.49
CA GLY A 187 6.46 -1.34 36.07
C GLY A 187 7.07 -2.44 35.21
N LYS A 188 8.14 -3.11 35.68
CA LYS A 188 8.76 -4.25 34.98
C LYS A 188 7.82 -5.46 34.88
N ILE A 189 7.13 -5.80 35.97
CA ILE A 189 6.16 -6.90 35.97
C ILE A 189 5.01 -6.57 35.00
N PHE A 190 4.44 -5.37 35.09
CA PHE A 190 3.40 -4.93 34.18
C PHE A 190 3.87 -4.89 32.73
N GLY A 191 5.07 -4.35 32.47
CA GLY A 191 5.68 -4.31 31.16
C GLY A 191 5.87 -5.71 30.54
N SER A 192 6.24 -6.70 31.35
CA SER A 192 6.36 -8.09 30.88
C SER A 192 5.00 -8.65 30.43
N ILE A 193 3.93 -8.35 31.14
CA ILE A 193 2.56 -8.73 30.74
C ILE A 193 2.19 -8.04 29.41
N VAL A 194 2.46 -6.73 29.31
CA VAL A 194 2.18 -5.93 28.10
C VAL A 194 2.93 -6.47 26.88
N MET A 195 4.19 -6.91 27.04
CA MET A 195 4.98 -7.52 25.95
C MET A 195 4.31 -8.78 25.42
N ILE A 196 3.84 -9.67 26.28
CA ILE A 196 3.15 -10.91 25.90
C ILE A 196 1.81 -10.60 25.20
N LEU A 197 1.02 -9.71 25.79
CA LEU A 197 -0.28 -9.30 25.20
C LEU A 197 -0.11 -8.56 23.88
N GLY A 198 0.93 -7.72 23.77
CA GLY A 198 1.24 -6.92 22.58
C GLY A 198 1.42 -7.77 21.34
N ILE A 199 2.15 -8.89 21.45
CA ILE A 199 2.35 -9.83 20.33
C ILE A 199 0.99 -10.34 19.81
N GLY A 200 0.09 -10.78 20.71
CA GLY A 200 -1.22 -11.28 20.32
C GLY A 200 -2.12 -10.23 19.70
N ILE A 201 -2.16 -9.03 20.29
CA ILE A 201 -3.02 -7.93 19.82
C ILE A 201 -2.54 -7.39 18.47
N PHE A 202 -1.22 -7.22 18.31
CA PHE A 202 -0.66 -6.72 17.05
C PHE A 202 -0.75 -7.74 15.90
N ALA A 203 -0.85 -9.04 16.22
CA ALA A 203 -1.10 -10.08 15.23
C ALA A 203 -2.48 -9.99 14.57
N LEU A 204 -3.48 -9.34 15.20
CA LEU A 204 -4.84 -9.24 14.65
C LEU A 204 -4.89 -8.52 13.29
N PRO A 205 -4.41 -7.26 13.13
CA PRO A 205 -4.42 -6.61 11.83
C PRO A 205 -3.58 -7.36 10.78
N VAL A 206 -2.47 -7.97 11.17
CA VAL A 206 -1.61 -8.76 10.28
C VAL A 206 -2.35 -10.02 9.78
N GLY A 207 -3.04 -10.74 10.69
CA GLY A 207 -3.83 -11.91 10.35
C GLY A 207 -5.01 -11.59 9.42
N ILE A 208 -5.71 -10.47 9.65
CA ILE A 208 -6.80 -9.99 8.79
C ILE A 208 -6.27 -9.70 7.38
N LEU A 209 -5.13 -9.04 7.26
CA LEU A 209 -4.51 -8.77 5.95
C LEU A 209 -4.07 -10.05 5.25
N ALA A 210 -3.45 -10.98 5.96
CA ALA A 210 -2.97 -12.24 5.40
C ALA A 210 -4.12 -13.10 4.86
N THR A 211 -5.19 -13.26 5.64
CA THR A 211 -6.38 -14.01 5.22
C THR A 211 -7.11 -13.33 4.06
N GLY A 212 -7.30 -12.00 4.12
CA GLY A 212 -7.93 -11.24 3.05
C GLY A 212 -7.14 -11.27 1.75
N PHE A 213 -5.80 -11.28 1.82
CA PHE A 213 -4.95 -11.42 0.64
C PHE A 213 -5.06 -12.82 0.03
N ALA A 214 -5.07 -13.87 0.87
CA ALA A 214 -5.27 -15.24 0.42
C ALA A 214 -6.66 -15.45 -0.24
N GLU A 215 -7.71 -14.82 0.29
CA GLU A 215 -9.05 -14.81 -0.31
C GLU A 215 -9.05 -14.13 -1.69
N GLU A 216 -8.39 -12.97 -1.83
CA GLU A 216 -8.34 -12.26 -3.11
C GLU A 216 -7.59 -13.05 -4.19
N ILE A 217 -6.51 -13.78 -3.81
CA ILE A 217 -5.80 -14.69 -4.72
C ILE A 217 -6.76 -15.80 -5.18
N ARG A 218 -7.37 -16.52 -4.25
CA ARG A 218 -8.30 -17.62 -4.57
C ARG A 218 -9.45 -17.16 -5.47
N LYS A 219 -10.02 -16.00 -5.17
CA LYS A 219 -11.10 -15.42 -5.97
C LYS A 219 -10.68 -15.16 -7.42
N ARG A 220 -9.46 -14.66 -7.64
CA ARG A 220 -8.92 -14.41 -8.99
C ARG A 220 -8.62 -15.70 -9.73
N GLU A 221 -8.07 -16.68 -9.06
CA GLU A 221 -7.83 -18.02 -9.61
C GLU A 221 -9.13 -18.68 -10.04
N PHE A 222 -10.15 -18.65 -9.18
CA PHE A 222 -11.49 -19.15 -9.49
C PHE A 222 -12.09 -18.46 -10.72
N VAL A 223 -12.06 -17.12 -10.79
CA VAL A 223 -12.59 -16.36 -11.95
C VAL A 223 -11.85 -16.73 -13.24
N ALA A 224 -10.52 -16.94 -13.16
CA ALA A 224 -9.73 -17.35 -14.30
C ALA A 224 -10.09 -18.76 -14.76
N SER A 225 -10.19 -19.73 -13.83
CA SER A 225 -10.63 -21.11 -14.12
C SER A 225 -12.03 -21.13 -14.72
N TRP A 226 -12.97 -20.41 -14.11
CA TRP A 226 -14.34 -20.31 -14.60
C TRP A 226 -14.42 -19.79 -16.04
N ARG A 227 -13.66 -18.72 -16.35
CA ARG A 227 -13.60 -18.15 -17.71
C ARG A 227 -13.04 -19.14 -18.72
N MET A 228 -12.01 -19.89 -18.35
CA MET A 228 -11.42 -20.90 -19.22
C MET A 228 -12.41 -22.03 -19.51
N VAL A 229 -13.07 -22.58 -18.49
CA VAL A 229 -14.11 -23.61 -18.66
C VAL A 229 -15.25 -23.08 -19.53
N ALA A 230 -15.76 -21.88 -19.24
CA ALA A 230 -16.84 -21.26 -20.01
C ALA A 230 -16.49 -20.98 -21.47
N SER A 231 -15.19 -20.85 -21.80
CA SER A 231 -14.72 -20.62 -23.17
C SER A 231 -14.61 -21.89 -24.02
N VAL A 232 -14.68 -23.08 -23.40
CA VAL A 232 -14.59 -24.36 -24.11
C VAL A 232 -15.96 -24.69 -24.74
N PRO A 233 -16.05 -24.88 -26.07
CA PRO A 233 -17.31 -25.13 -26.77
C PRO A 233 -18.08 -26.35 -26.21
N PHE A 234 -17.35 -27.34 -25.71
CA PHE A 234 -17.93 -28.54 -25.09
C PHE A 234 -18.79 -28.24 -23.84
N PHE A 235 -18.48 -27.17 -23.10
CA PHE A 235 -19.21 -26.76 -21.90
C PHE A 235 -20.23 -25.63 -22.16
N ALA A 236 -20.37 -25.15 -23.40
CA ALA A 236 -21.22 -24.02 -23.75
C ALA A 236 -22.72 -24.20 -23.44
N PHE A 237 -23.18 -25.46 -23.27
CA PHE A 237 -24.57 -25.80 -22.93
C PHE A 237 -24.79 -26.01 -21.44
N LEU A 238 -23.76 -25.92 -20.60
CA LEU A 238 -23.88 -25.99 -19.15
C LEU A 238 -24.33 -24.63 -18.57
N ASP A 239 -25.12 -24.71 -17.51
CA ASP A 239 -25.47 -23.52 -16.78
C ASP A 239 -24.31 -23.01 -15.92
N ALA A 240 -24.40 -21.77 -15.43
CA ALA A 240 -23.35 -21.13 -14.66
C ALA A 240 -22.96 -21.87 -13.38
N LEU A 241 -23.92 -22.60 -12.77
CA LEU A 241 -23.67 -23.39 -11.55
C LEU A 241 -22.79 -24.61 -11.83
N LYS A 242 -23.07 -25.34 -12.91
CA LYS A 242 -22.28 -26.51 -13.31
C LYS A 242 -20.86 -26.10 -13.78
N ILE A 243 -20.74 -24.96 -14.49
CA ILE A 243 -19.42 -24.39 -14.82
C ILE A 243 -18.65 -24.03 -13.55
N SER A 244 -19.31 -23.51 -12.53
CA SER A 244 -18.70 -23.20 -11.22
C SER A 244 -18.20 -24.47 -10.53
N GLU A 245 -18.99 -25.53 -10.48
CA GLU A 245 -18.60 -26.82 -9.89
C GLU A 245 -17.38 -27.42 -10.59
N ILE A 246 -17.33 -27.37 -11.92
CA ILE A 246 -16.17 -27.83 -12.69
C ILE A 246 -14.94 -26.93 -12.40
N ALA A 247 -15.12 -25.62 -12.37
CA ALA A 247 -14.04 -24.69 -12.12
C ALA A 247 -13.40 -24.85 -10.72
N ASP A 248 -14.19 -25.24 -9.72
CA ASP A 248 -13.71 -25.53 -8.35
C ASP A 248 -12.86 -26.82 -8.28
N LEU A 249 -13.04 -27.74 -9.22
CA LEU A 249 -12.26 -28.97 -9.29
C LEU A 249 -10.95 -28.82 -10.09
N LEU A 250 -10.76 -27.69 -10.79
CA LEU A 250 -9.63 -27.45 -11.67
C LEU A 250 -8.57 -26.58 -11.01
N GLU A 251 -7.33 -27.05 -11.05
CA GLU A 251 -6.16 -26.25 -10.67
C GLU A 251 -5.49 -25.63 -11.90
N LEU A 252 -5.24 -24.32 -11.84
CA LEU A 252 -4.50 -23.59 -12.86
C LEU A 252 -3.02 -23.98 -12.82
N LYS A 253 -2.57 -24.77 -13.79
CA LYS A 253 -1.17 -25.16 -13.92
C LYS A 253 -0.50 -24.39 -15.08
N ARG A 254 0.53 -23.62 -14.77
CA ARG A 254 1.38 -22.98 -15.78
C ARG A 254 2.45 -23.97 -16.20
N VAL A 255 2.52 -24.25 -17.49
CA VAL A 255 3.56 -25.08 -18.09
C VAL A 255 4.46 -24.22 -18.99
N PRO A 256 5.76 -24.54 -19.13
CA PRO A 256 6.64 -23.89 -20.09
C PRO A 256 6.13 -24.02 -21.53
N ALA A 257 6.61 -23.13 -22.41
CA ALA A 257 6.38 -23.31 -23.84
C ALA A 257 6.96 -24.67 -24.27
N ASP A 258 6.30 -25.36 -25.22
CA ASP A 258 6.66 -26.68 -25.74
C ASP A 258 6.61 -27.84 -24.73
N PHE A 259 5.95 -27.62 -23.55
CA PHE A 259 5.70 -28.70 -22.59
C PHE A 259 4.65 -29.66 -23.15
N LEU A 260 5.02 -30.91 -23.24
CA LEU A 260 4.10 -31.97 -23.67
C LEU A 260 3.11 -32.30 -22.55
N ILE A 261 1.85 -31.98 -22.78
CA ILE A 261 0.79 -32.16 -21.75
C ILE A 261 0.28 -33.58 -21.74
N ILE A 262 0.07 -34.21 -22.89
CA ILE A 262 -0.44 -35.57 -23.06
C ILE A 262 0.25 -36.19 -24.28
N ASN A 263 0.70 -37.42 -24.14
CA ASN A 263 1.14 -38.25 -25.29
C ASN A 263 -0.02 -39.13 -25.77
N GLU A 264 -0.02 -39.44 -27.09
CA GLU A 264 -0.93 -40.45 -27.61
C GLU A 264 -0.59 -41.81 -27.01
N GLY A 265 -1.56 -42.40 -26.27
CA GLY A 265 -1.40 -43.68 -25.55
C GLY A 265 -1.16 -43.54 -24.05
N ASP A 266 -1.07 -42.34 -23.50
CA ASP A 266 -1.05 -42.17 -22.04
C ASP A 266 -2.40 -42.58 -21.43
N PRO A 267 -2.42 -43.29 -20.29
CA PRO A 267 -3.67 -43.61 -19.59
C PRO A 267 -4.38 -42.34 -19.13
N ALA A 268 -5.67 -42.28 -19.34
CA ALA A 268 -6.52 -41.14 -18.95
C ALA A 268 -6.67 -41.02 -17.44
#